data_c077e674eb2ec784c5a6611badbb862a
#
_entry.id   c077e674eb2ec784c5a6611badbb862a
#
_cell.length_a   1.000
_cell.length_b   1.000
_cell.length_c   1.000
_cell.angle_alpha   90.00
_cell.angle_beta   90.00
_cell.angle_gamma   90.00
#
_symmetry.space_group_name_H-M   'P 1'
#
loop_
_entity.id
_entity.type
_entity.pdbx_description
1 polymer ?
#
loop_
_entity_poly.entity_id
_entity_poly.type
_entity_poly.pdbx_seq_one_letter_code
_entity_poly.pdbx_strand_id
1 'polypeptide(L)'
;TRIIRAIITVPESMLIQDILKLMIKKHTPIVLVVDEYGGTSGIVTDKDIYEELFGSIKDEIDDVSDEYIVRDDHGNIHVSGKTTLYDFERYFHTKLKAFEDSDIITIGGYMMEHYPNLKRGESVDLEGFKFKLVNIEQGFMRWFIVSKIDQASENDDSENSDQNDKEKDK
;
A
#
# COMPACT_ATOMS: atom_id res chain seq x y z
N THR A 1 19.14 -6.98 -25.90
CA THR A 1 17.70 -6.99 -26.16
C THR A 1 17.07 -5.75 -25.53
N ARG A 2 16.75 -4.72 -26.32
CA ARG A 2 16.05 -3.54 -25.86
C ARG A 2 14.62 -3.94 -25.52
N ILE A 3 14.27 -3.92 -24.26
CA ILE A 3 12.87 -3.99 -23.84
C ILE A 3 12.27 -2.60 -24.08
N ILE A 4 11.65 -2.41 -25.23
CA ILE A 4 10.83 -1.23 -25.50
C ILE A 4 9.53 -1.45 -24.75
N ARG A 5 9.39 -0.81 -23.59
CA ARG A 5 8.07 -0.72 -22.93
C ARG A 5 7.25 0.27 -23.73
N ALA A 6 6.12 -0.19 -24.26
CA ALA A 6 5.18 0.70 -24.93
C ALA A 6 4.68 1.75 -23.94
N ILE A 7 4.81 3.03 -24.27
CA ILE A 7 4.23 4.11 -23.49
C ILE A 7 2.71 4.05 -23.59
N ILE A 8 2.01 4.23 -22.47
CA ILE A 8 0.56 4.26 -22.44
C ILE A 8 0.08 5.63 -22.93
N THR A 9 -0.88 5.61 -23.83
CA THR A 9 -1.50 6.82 -24.38
C THR A 9 -2.89 7.01 -23.82
N VAL A 10 -3.20 8.23 -23.35
CA VAL A 10 -4.50 8.61 -22.79
C VAL A 10 -5.02 9.87 -23.48
N PRO A 11 -6.36 10.02 -23.65
CA PRO A 11 -6.94 11.24 -24.22
C PRO A 11 -6.94 12.38 -23.20
N GLU A 12 -6.90 13.63 -23.69
CA GLU A 12 -7.01 14.84 -22.83
C GLU A 12 -8.28 14.88 -21.99
N SER A 13 -9.36 14.27 -22.47
CA SER A 13 -10.65 14.23 -21.79
C SER A 13 -10.70 13.27 -20.61
N MET A 14 -9.67 12.44 -20.42
CA MET A 14 -9.63 11.48 -19.33
C MET A 14 -9.42 12.20 -17.98
N LEU A 15 -10.20 11.81 -16.98
CA LEU A 15 -10.06 12.39 -15.65
C LEU A 15 -8.73 11.99 -15.00
N ILE A 16 -8.12 12.91 -14.29
CA ILE A 16 -6.84 12.70 -13.59
C ILE A 16 -6.87 11.48 -12.68
N GLN A 17 -7.98 11.26 -11.97
CA GLN A 17 -8.17 10.09 -11.11
C GLN A 17 -8.12 8.79 -11.90
N ASP A 18 -8.72 8.75 -13.09
CA ASP A 18 -8.73 7.58 -13.95
C ASP A 18 -7.35 7.33 -14.58
N ILE A 19 -6.62 8.39 -14.90
CA ILE A 19 -5.23 8.31 -15.36
C ILE A 19 -4.36 7.70 -14.26
N LEU A 20 -4.49 8.16 -13.02
CA LEU A 20 -3.73 7.63 -11.89
C LEU A 20 -4.04 6.14 -11.63
N LYS A 21 -5.30 5.75 -11.67
CA LYS A 21 -5.71 4.33 -11.57
C LYS A 21 -5.07 3.48 -12.66
N LEU A 22 -5.07 3.98 -13.90
CA LEU A 22 -4.44 3.30 -15.04
C LEU A 22 -2.92 3.16 -14.86
N MET A 23 -2.26 4.21 -14.40
CA MET A 23 -0.81 4.20 -14.11
C MET A 23 -0.46 3.19 -13.03
N ILE A 24 -1.24 3.13 -11.96
CA ILE A 24 -1.07 2.15 -10.87
C ILE A 24 -1.30 0.73 -11.41
N LYS A 25 -2.39 0.50 -12.13
CA LYS A 25 -2.73 -0.81 -12.70
C LYS A 25 -1.68 -1.33 -13.67
N LYS A 26 -1.11 -0.46 -14.49
CA LYS A 26 -0.11 -0.79 -15.50
C LYS A 26 1.33 -0.68 -15.01
N HIS A 27 1.53 -0.26 -13.76
CA HIS A 27 2.87 -0.03 -13.18
C HIS A 27 3.75 0.88 -14.04
N THR A 28 3.17 1.95 -14.56
CA THR A 28 3.86 2.94 -15.37
C THR A 28 3.88 4.30 -14.67
N PRO A 29 5.05 4.95 -14.54
CA PRO A 29 5.16 6.27 -13.91
C PRO A 29 4.89 7.43 -14.88
N ILE A 30 4.64 7.14 -16.15
CA ILE A 30 4.50 8.14 -17.22
C ILE A 30 3.48 7.71 -18.26
N VAL A 31 2.65 8.64 -18.72
CA VAL A 31 1.70 8.45 -19.80
C VAL A 31 1.82 9.60 -20.82
N LEU A 32 1.52 9.29 -22.07
CA LEU A 32 1.43 10.27 -23.16
C LEU A 32 -0.02 10.74 -23.30
N VAL A 33 -0.24 12.04 -23.27
CA VAL A 33 -1.56 12.64 -23.48
C VAL A 33 -1.71 13.06 -24.93
N VAL A 34 -2.81 12.67 -25.55
CA VAL A 34 -3.13 12.97 -26.95
C VAL A 34 -4.43 13.76 -27.08
N ASP A 35 -4.47 14.64 -28.06
CA ASP A 35 -5.68 15.39 -28.43
C ASP A 35 -6.64 14.58 -29.30
N GLU A 36 -7.79 15.16 -29.66
CA GLU A 36 -8.81 14.52 -30.50
C GLU A 36 -8.37 14.27 -31.95
N TYR A 37 -7.29 14.89 -32.36
CA TYR A 37 -6.72 14.71 -33.71
C TYR A 37 -5.55 13.72 -33.74
N GLY A 38 -5.26 13.10 -32.61
CA GLY A 38 -4.15 12.16 -32.46
C GLY A 38 -2.78 12.84 -32.28
N GLY A 39 -2.76 14.16 -32.10
CA GLY A 39 -1.55 14.92 -31.80
C GLY A 39 -1.15 14.77 -30.33
N THR A 40 0.15 14.85 -30.05
CA THR A 40 0.67 14.80 -28.69
C THR A 40 0.43 16.12 -27.97
N SER A 41 -0.36 16.11 -26.90
CA SER A 41 -0.57 17.27 -26.03
C SER A 41 0.52 17.42 -24.99
N GLY A 42 1.06 16.31 -24.49
CA GLY A 42 2.12 16.33 -23.50
C GLY A 42 2.34 14.98 -22.83
N ILE A 43 3.12 15.02 -21.78
CA ILE A 43 3.45 13.87 -20.95
C ILE A 43 2.99 14.17 -19.53
N VAL A 44 2.39 13.19 -18.86
CA VAL A 44 1.97 13.28 -17.47
C VAL A 44 2.70 12.20 -16.66
N THR A 45 3.30 12.61 -15.55
CA THR A 45 3.94 11.72 -14.59
C THR A 45 3.02 11.44 -13.41
N ASP A 46 3.24 10.35 -12.70
CA ASP A 46 2.55 10.04 -11.45
C ASP A 46 2.73 11.17 -10.42
N LYS A 47 3.91 11.75 -10.34
CA LYS A 47 4.21 12.89 -9.46
C LYS A 47 3.35 14.11 -9.77
N ASP A 48 3.16 14.45 -11.05
CA ASP A 48 2.30 15.56 -11.48
C ASP A 48 0.86 15.37 -11.01
N ILE A 49 0.36 14.14 -11.10
CA ILE A 49 -1.00 13.79 -10.67
C ILE A 49 -1.12 13.88 -9.14
N TYR A 50 -0.14 13.40 -8.40
CA TYR A 50 -0.15 13.51 -6.93
C TYR A 50 -0.12 14.96 -6.47
N GLU A 51 0.65 15.82 -7.12
CA GLU A 51 0.69 17.25 -6.83
C GLU A 51 -0.67 17.92 -7.08
N GLU A 52 -1.37 17.54 -8.14
CA GLU A 52 -2.69 18.09 -8.45
C GLU A 52 -3.78 17.61 -7.48
N LEU A 53 -3.78 16.31 -7.15
CA LEU A 53 -4.82 15.73 -6.29
C LEU A 53 -4.63 16.06 -4.80
N PHE A 54 -3.41 16.17 -4.34
CA PHE A 54 -3.08 16.34 -2.92
C PHE A 54 -2.53 17.72 -2.56
N GLY A 55 -2.50 18.63 -3.53
CA GLY A 55 -2.02 19.99 -3.37
C GLY A 55 -0.52 20.14 -3.64
N SER A 56 -0.13 21.39 -3.89
CA SER A 56 1.24 21.75 -4.23
C SER A 56 2.18 21.43 -3.06
N ILE A 57 2.92 20.36 -3.18
CA ILE A 57 4.01 19.98 -2.27
C ILE A 57 5.26 20.79 -2.68
N LYS A 58 5.12 22.12 -2.78
CA LYS A 58 6.13 22.91 -3.47
C LYS A 58 7.35 23.32 -2.63
N ASP A 59 7.36 23.13 -1.32
CA ASP A 59 8.48 23.64 -0.51
C ASP A 59 9.12 22.66 0.48
N GLU A 60 8.72 21.36 0.48
CA GLU A 60 9.28 20.35 1.40
C GLU A 60 9.53 19.01 0.70
N ILE A 61 9.98 19.03 -0.57
CA ILE A 61 9.97 17.88 -1.49
C ILE A 61 11.14 16.91 -1.31
N ASP A 62 12.01 17.12 -0.38
CA ASP A 62 13.04 16.10 -0.16
C ASP A 62 12.57 14.92 0.72
N ASP A 63 11.36 15.00 1.35
CA ASP A 63 10.92 13.99 2.32
C ASP A 63 9.43 13.60 2.27
N VAL A 64 8.72 13.74 1.15
CA VAL A 64 7.27 13.45 1.12
C VAL A 64 6.92 11.97 1.31
N SER A 65 7.81 11.06 0.95
CA SER A 65 7.67 9.65 1.31
C SER A 65 7.90 9.42 2.81
N ASP A 66 8.69 10.27 3.44
CA ASP A 66 9.03 10.13 4.86
C ASP A 66 7.93 10.66 5.79
N GLU A 67 7.05 11.57 5.32
CA GLU A 67 5.92 12.04 6.11
C GLU A 67 4.76 11.04 6.23
N TYR A 68 4.58 10.17 5.23
CA TYR A 68 3.48 9.20 5.20
C TYR A 68 3.85 7.83 5.73
N ILE A 69 5.13 7.48 5.72
CA ILE A 69 5.65 6.24 6.29
C ILE A 69 6.82 6.60 7.18
N VAL A 70 6.63 6.49 8.48
CA VAL A 70 7.59 6.90 9.51
C VAL A 70 7.98 5.72 10.37
N ARG A 71 9.28 5.54 10.61
CA ARG A 71 9.78 4.58 11.59
C ARG A 71 10.02 5.28 12.92
N ASP A 72 9.43 4.76 13.98
CA ASP A 72 9.66 5.27 15.33
C ASP A 72 10.96 4.71 15.95
N ASP A 73 11.34 5.24 17.12
CA ASP A 73 12.55 4.83 17.85
C ASP A 73 12.52 3.37 18.33
N HIS A 74 11.34 2.75 18.36
CA HIS A 74 11.14 1.35 18.72
C HIS A 74 11.14 0.41 17.53
N GLY A 75 11.32 0.96 16.32
CA GLY A 75 11.34 0.21 15.08
C GLY A 75 9.97 -0.08 14.48
N ASN A 76 8.87 0.46 15.05
CA ASN A 76 7.55 0.35 14.45
C ASN A 76 7.43 1.24 13.22
N ILE A 77 6.74 0.74 12.20
CA ILE A 77 6.50 1.49 10.98
C ILE A 77 5.08 2.04 11.03
N HIS A 78 4.98 3.36 11.08
CA HIS A 78 3.71 4.09 11.04
C HIS A 78 3.40 4.48 9.61
N VAL A 79 2.24 4.07 9.11
CA VAL A 79 1.78 4.35 7.75
C VAL A 79 0.55 5.24 7.83
N SER A 80 0.62 6.41 7.18
CA SER A 80 -0.53 7.30 7.06
C SER A 80 -1.62 6.67 6.18
N GLY A 81 -2.88 6.87 6.54
CA GLY A 81 -4.01 6.50 5.70
C GLY A 81 -4.03 7.20 4.34
N LYS A 82 -3.31 8.32 4.19
CA LYS A 82 -3.12 9.03 2.92
C LYS A 82 -2.07 8.39 2.02
N THR A 83 -1.26 7.45 2.53
CA THR A 83 -0.29 6.71 1.73
C THR A 83 -1.01 5.98 0.60
N THR A 84 -0.49 6.11 -0.63
CA THR A 84 -1.05 5.35 -1.76
C THR A 84 -0.70 3.88 -1.66
N LEU A 85 -1.55 3.02 -2.23
CA LEU A 85 -1.26 1.58 -2.31
C LEU A 85 0.07 1.33 -3.03
N TYR A 86 0.35 2.12 -4.06
CA TYR A 86 1.61 2.06 -4.82
C TYR A 86 2.84 2.40 -3.94
N ASP A 87 2.79 3.49 -3.19
CA ASP A 87 3.90 3.91 -2.32
C ASP A 87 4.12 2.91 -1.18
N PHE A 88 3.05 2.33 -0.65
CA PHE A 88 3.14 1.25 0.32
C PHE A 88 3.91 0.04 -0.25
N GLU A 89 3.49 -0.45 -1.41
CA GLU A 89 4.15 -1.58 -2.08
C GLU A 89 5.61 -1.28 -2.39
N ARG A 90 5.91 -0.06 -2.81
CA ARG A 90 7.28 0.38 -3.10
C ARG A 90 8.14 0.42 -1.84
N TYR A 91 7.63 0.96 -0.75
CA TYR A 91 8.36 1.05 0.52
C TYR A 91 8.67 -0.33 1.10
N PHE A 92 7.70 -1.24 1.09
CA PHE A 92 7.85 -2.60 1.62
C PHE A 92 8.44 -3.60 0.62
N HIS A 93 8.77 -3.17 -0.59
CA HIS A 93 9.28 -4.01 -1.67
C HIS A 93 8.41 -5.24 -1.93
N THR A 94 7.12 -5.04 -2.01
CA THR A 94 6.10 -6.09 -2.14
C THR A 94 5.04 -5.73 -3.17
N LYS A 95 4.24 -6.71 -3.51
CA LYS A 95 3.00 -6.53 -4.26
C LYS A 95 1.91 -7.35 -3.60
N LEU A 96 0.78 -6.73 -3.35
CA LEU A 96 -0.37 -7.36 -2.73
C LEU A 96 -1.46 -7.57 -3.78
N LYS A 97 -1.91 -8.81 -3.95
CA LYS A 97 -3.01 -9.12 -4.88
C LYS A 97 -4.28 -8.34 -4.53
N ALA A 98 -4.53 -8.16 -3.24
CA ALA A 98 -5.65 -7.37 -2.75
C ALA A 98 -5.64 -5.93 -3.28
N PHE A 99 -4.46 -5.37 -3.56
CA PHE A 99 -4.32 -4.01 -4.10
C PHE A 99 -4.41 -3.97 -5.63
N GLU A 100 -4.00 -5.05 -6.31
CA GLU A 100 -4.05 -5.13 -7.78
C GLU A 100 -5.47 -5.03 -8.34
N ASP A 101 -6.43 -5.61 -7.63
CA ASP A 101 -7.84 -5.64 -8.04
C ASP A 101 -8.65 -4.45 -7.48
N SER A 102 -8.00 -3.53 -6.76
CA SER A 102 -8.67 -2.40 -6.13
C SER A 102 -8.62 -1.14 -6.99
N ASP A 103 -9.77 -0.48 -7.11
CA ASP A 103 -9.87 0.86 -7.68
C ASP A 103 -9.54 1.97 -6.67
N ILE A 104 -9.24 1.60 -5.45
CA ILE A 104 -8.93 2.51 -4.36
C ILE A 104 -7.47 2.93 -4.45
N ILE A 105 -7.18 4.17 -4.09
CA ILE A 105 -5.86 4.78 -4.26
C ILE A 105 -5.05 4.74 -2.97
N THR A 106 -5.69 4.88 -1.80
CA THR A 106 -4.99 5.05 -0.51
C THR A 106 -5.21 3.89 0.45
N ILE A 107 -4.27 3.70 1.37
CA ILE A 107 -4.36 2.70 2.44
C ILE A 107 -5.60 2.94 3.30
N GLY A 108 -5.84 4.18 3.74
CA GLY A 108 -7.02 4.52 4.54
C GLY A 108 -8.33 4.25 3.80
N GLY A 109 -8.40 4.60 2.52
CA GLY A 109 -9.55 4.30 1.67
C GLY A 109 -9.80 2.80 1.55
N TYR A 110 -8.75 2.02 1.31
CA TYR A 110 -8.84 0.56 1.23
C TYR A 110 -9.36 -0.06 2.54
N MET A 111 -8.78 0.37 3.67
CA MET A 111 -9.19 -0.13 4.98
C MET A 111 -10.62 0.27 5.35
N MET A 112 -11.05 1.49 5.01
CA MET A 112 -12.41 1.95 5.25
C MET A 112 -13.45 1.20 4.41
N GLU A 113 -13.12 0.82 3.18
CA GLU A 113 -14.03 0.06 2.32
C GLU A 113 -14.13 -1.41 2.71
N HIS A 114 -13.00 -2.06 3.00
CA HIS A 114 -12.97 -3.50 3.27
C HIS A 114 -13.16 -3.83 4.76
N TYR A 115 -12.78 -2.92 5.65
CA TYR A 115 -12.83 -3.11 7.10
C TYR A 115 -13.49 -1.91 7.80
N PRO A 116 -14.74 -1.55 7.42
CA PRO A 116 -15.40 -0.32 7.92
C PRO A 116 -15.63 -0.32 9.43
N ASN A 117 -15.66 -1.48 10.06
CA ASN A 117 -15.91 -1.65 11.49
C ASN A 117 -14.62 -1.73 12.33
N LEU A 118 -13.45 -1.61 11.71
CA LEU A 118 -12.17 -1.66 12.40
C LEU A 118 -12.07 -0.49 13.39
N LYS A 119 -11.78 -0.82 14.64
CA LYS A 119 -11.67 0.15 15.73
C LYS A 119 -10.22 0.45 16.07
N ARG A 120 -10.02 1.58 16.72
CA ARG A 120 -8.72 1.96 17.27
C ARG A 120 -8.14 0.84 18.15
N GLY A 121 -6.91 0.45 17.87
CA GLY A 121 -6.19 -0.61 18.57
C GLY A 121 -6.42 -2.01 18.01
N GLU A 122 -7.40 -2.21 17.14
CA GLU A 122 -7.62 -3.47 16.44
C GLU A 122 -6.69 -3.59 15.22
N SER A 123 -6.46 -4.82 14.81
CA SER A 123 -5.58 -5.15 13.68
C SER A 123 -6.29 -6.02 12.66
N VAL A 124 -5.89 -5.89 11.42
CA VAL A 124 -6.24 -6.80 10.32
C VAL A 124 -4.97 -7.35 9.68
N ASP A 125 -5.02 -8.59 9.28
CA ASP A 125 -3.94 -9.26 8.59
C ASP A 125 -4.26 -9.30 7.09
N LEU A 126 -3.33 -8.82 6.27
CA LEU A 126 -3.48 -8.76 4.83
C LEU A 126 -2.20 -9.24 4.15
N GLU A 127 -2.25 -10.42 3.56
CA GLU A 127 -1.16 -11.01 2.76
C GLU A 127 0.24 -10.92 3.41
N GLY A 128 0.32 -11.30 4.69
CA GLY A 128 1.58 -11.30 5.44
C GLY A 128 1.94 -9.97 6.11
N PHE A 129 1.04 -8.99 6.08
CA PHE A 129 1.18 -7.74 6.81
C PHE A 129 0.06 -7.58 7.84
N LYS A 130 0.42 -7.13 9.02
CA LYS A 130 -0.53 -6.75 10.06
C LYS A 130 -0.67 -5.24 10.10
N PHE A 131 -1.90 -4.77 9.93
CA PHE A 131 -2.26 -3.35 10.01
C PHE A 131 -3.02 -3.11 11.31
N LYS A 132 -2.41 -2.40 12.24
CA LYS A 132 -3.06 -1.98 13.48
C LYS A 132 -3.51 -0.54 13.35
N LEU A 133 -4.81 -0.29 13.52
CA LEU A 133 -5.36 1.06 13.47
C LEU A 133 -4.97 1.84 14.73
N VAL A 134 -4.26 2.96 14.54
CA VAL A 134 -3.78 3.81 15.64
C VAL A 134 -4.80 4.87 16.01
N ASN A 135 -5.31 5.59 15.02
CA ASN A 135 -6.31 6.64 15.25
C ASN A 135 -7.26 6.85 14.07
N ILE A 136 -8.41 7.40 14.41
CA ILE A 136 -9.44 7.87 13.47
C ILE A 136 -9.64 9.35 13.74
N GLU A 137 -9.67 10.16 12.70
CA GLU A 137 -9.88 11.60 12.79
C GLU A 137 -10.88 12.05 11.74
N GLN A 138 -11.92 12.74 12.16
CA GLN A 138 -13.02 13.18 11.28
C GLN A 138 -13.63 12.05 10.43
N GLY A 139 -13.73 10.84 11.00
CA GLY A 139 -14.25 9.67 10.29
C GLY A 139 -13.27 8.98 9.36
N PHE A 140 -12.01 9.44 9.26
CA PHE A 140 -10.97 8.82 8.46
C PHE A 140 -9.97 8.05 9.31
N MET A 141 -9.58 6.86 8.86
CA MET A 141 -8.49 6.08 9.43
C MET A 141 -7.17 6.75 9.06
N ARG A 142 -6.56 7.45 10.01
CA ARG A 142 -5.43 8.37 9.76
C ARG A 142 -4.08 7.70 9.83
N TRP A 143 -3.87 6.80 10.79
CA TRP A 143 -2.59 6.15 11.00
C TRP A 143 -2.73 4.68 11.34
N PHE A 144 -1.83 3.89 10.79
CA PHE A 144 -1.68 2.46 11.05
C PHE A 144 -0.25 2.17 11.49
N ILE A 145 -0.07 1.19 12.39
CA ILE A 145 1.21 0.53 12.60
C ILE A 145 1.21 -0.72 11.73
N VAL A 146 2.18 -0.84 10.86
CA VAL A 146 2.32 -1.96 9.93
C VAL A 146 3.54 -2.79 10.30
N SER A 147 3.35 -4.09 10.42
CA SER A 147 4.42 -5.06 10.63
C SER A 147 4.28 -6.25 9.68
N LYS A 148 5.41 -6.86 9.33
CA LYS A 148 5.39 -8.14 8.62
C LYS A 148 5.06 -9.25 9.60
N ILE A 149 4.19 -10.17 9.20
CA ILE A 149 3.89 -11.37 9.97
C ILE A 149 4.93 -12.41 9.58
N ASP A 150 5.85 -12.71 10.51
CA ASP A 150 6.81 -13.80 10.30
C ASP A 150 6.06 -15.13 10.30
N GLN A 151 6.19 -15.91 9.24
CA GLN A 151 5.63 -17.25 9.11
C GLN A 151 6.40 -18.30 9.94
N ALA A 152 7.11 -17.90 10.98
CA ALA A 152 7.96 -18.75 11.78
C ALA A 152 7.46 -18.89 13.22
N SER A 153 6.23 -19.44 13.41
CA SER A 153 5.84 -20.00 14.71
C SER A 153 4.66 -20.97 14.63
N GLU A 154 4.59 -21.80 13.59
CA GLU A 154 3.67 -22.94 13.54
C GLU A 154 4.39 -24.32 13.50
N ASN A 155 5.55 -24.44 14.12
CA ASN A 155 6.19 -25.75 14.30
C ASN A 155 6.92 -25.82 15.63
N ASP A 156 6.19 -25.76 16.76
CA ASP A 156 6.72 -26.29 18.03
C ASP A 156 5.62 -26.50 19.08
N ASP A 157 4.65 -27.35 18.77
CA ASP A 157 3.77 -27.96 19.79
C ASP A 157 3.23 -29.31 19.31
N SER A 158 4.13 -30.24 18.94
CA SER A 158 3.78 -31.64 18.83
C SER A 158 5.00 -32.54 18.89
N GLU A 159 5.66 -32.58 20.03
CA GLU A 159 6.47 -33.72 20.47
C GLU A 159 6.83 -33.55 21.96
N ASN A 160 5.92 -33.91 22.84
CA ASN A 160 6.28 -34.45 24.16
C ASN A 160 5.05 -34.96 24.94
N SER A 161 4.54 -36.10 24.52
CA SER A 161 3.73 -36.93 25.39
C SER A 161 3.79 -38.36 24.92
N ASP A 162 4.88 -39.04 25.21
CA ASP A 162 4.92 -40.51 25.35
C ASP A 162 6.32 -40.93 25.85
N GLN A 163 6.50 -40.98 27.18
CA GLN A 163 7.43 -41.89 27.85
C GLN A 163 7.38 -41.61 29.34
N ASN A 164 6.43 -42.24 30.05
CA ASN A 164 6.66 -42.76 31.37
C ASN A 164 5.48 -43.58 31.88
N ASP A 165 5.48 -44.82 31.51
CA ASP A 165 4.80 -45.88 32.29
C ASP A 165 5.42 -47.22 31.94
N LYS A 166 6.47 -47.57 32.69
CA LYS A 166 6.84 -48.96 32.96
C LYS A 166 8.07 -48.93 33.90
N GLU A 167 7.82 -49.07 35.15
CA GLU A 167 8.57 -49.90 36.07
C GLU A 167 8.12 -49.63 37.50
N LYS A 168 7.25 -50.48 37.99
CA LYS A 168 7.23 -50.97 39.35
C LYS A 168 6.30 -52.16 39.44
N ASP A 169 6.88 -53.34 39.26
CA ASP A 169 6.49 -54.49 39.96
C ASP A 169 7.70 -55.45 40.08
N LYS A 170 8.33 -55.36 41.24
CA LYS A 170 8.83 -56.47 42.07
C LYS A 170 9.46 -55.87 43.31
#